data_a000d746788636261885c3ce551168cf
#
_entry.id   a000d746788636261885c3ce551168cf
#
_cell.length_a   1.000
_cell.length_b   1.000
_cell.length_c   1.000
_cell.angle_alpha   90.00
_cell.angle_beta   90.00
_cell.angle_gamma   90.00
#
_symmetry.space_group_name_H-M   'P 1'
#
loop_
_entity.id
_entity.type
_entity.pdbx_description
1 polymer ?
#
loop_
_entity_poly.entity_id
_entity_poly.type
_entity_poly.pdbx_seq_one_letter_code
_entity_poly.pdbx_strand_id
1 'polypeptide(L)'
;MSDTYYVKTFGGLEITNDNVTVNIVELFGKQLVNLLQVLLFHSEKPVQKDELIDILWPESKNPSSALKFSIFRLRAELNEIEFFKDKEVIVTTRKGYILNPNLDWNIDFVELEKAYNKINDGSELLDEKEFKTARKIFRLYQGRFYASPSQLHWILQKQEIFRQMYVKTMMRTSCYLYTQKRYDEMMLMNYQAVLIEPFNEGLHYYYMKSLVATRNYREALKYYDELNDMFLSELGTGLSKRFKQLYDIIIADHAKEESKDMETIMRELSSRDQQNQGFFCSYEIFKYFYELLLKMSIRNEQNYYLIMLQFSNGTLDYEKIGLDFDRVKRLVGSCLRSNDLFTRTSETQLLLLVDCQTEENAHLIIQRISNKFYSIFRKKNYRMNYSVHKAELDRNN
;
A
#
# COMPACT_ATOMS: atom_id res chain seq x y z
N MET A 1 -19.21 21.86 -7.63
CA MET A 1 -18.42 20.63 -7.38
C MET A 1 -19.19 19.89 -6.32
N SER A 2 -19.54 18.62 -6.48
CA SER A 2 -20.19 17.85 -5.41
C SER A 2 -19.08 17.54 -4.38
N ASP A 3 -19.27 18.00 -3.13
CA ASP A 3 -18.36 17.70 -2.02
C ASP A 3 -18.49 16.21 -1.73
N THR A 4 -17.55 15.39 -2.19
CA THR A 4 -17.52 13.95 -1.89
C THR A 4 -16.93 13.73 -0.49
N TYR A 5 -17.60 12.97 0.35
CA TYR A 5 -17.15 12.60 1.69
C TYR A 5 -16.55 11.19 1.64
N TYR A 6 -15.25 11.10 1.81
CA TYR A 6 -14.53 9.83 1.88
C TYR A 6 -14.54 9.31 3.31
N VAL A 7 -15.13 8.15 3.50
CA VAL A 7 -15.23 7.50 4.82
C VAL A 7 -14.31 6.30 4.85
N LYS A 8 -13.31 6.34 5.72
CA LYS A 8 -12.42 5.24 6.02
C LYS A 8 -12.92 4.50 7.25
N THR A 9 -13.16 3.20 7.11
CA THR A 9 -13.67 2.32 8.15
C THR A 9 -12.70 1.18 8.50
N PHE A 10 -11.70 0.95 7.66
CA PHE A 10 -10.64 -0.03 7.91
C PHE A 10 -9.46 0.61 8.64
N GLY A 11 -9.10 0.05 9.81
CA GLY A 11 -8.04 0.57 10.68
C GLY A 11 -8.46 1.74 11.59
N GLY A 12 -9.71 2.22 11.48
CA GLY A 12 -10.23 3.33 12.27
C GLY A 12 -11.59 3.80 11.76
N LEU A 13 -12.00 5.02 12.13
CA LEU A 13 -13.14 5.71 11.55
C LEU A 13 -12.76 7.16 11.31
N GLU A 14 -12.48 7.49 10.06
CA GLU A 14 -12.08 8.81 9.61
C GLU A 14 -13.01 9.28 8.50
N ILE A 15 -13.30 10.58 8.47
CA ILE A 15 -14.06 11.20 7.37
C ILE A 15 -13.19 12.32 6.79
N THR A 16 -13.02 12.28 5.48
CA THR A 16 -12.23 13.26 4.73
C THR A 16 -13.13 13.98 3.72
N ASN A 17 -13.05 15.29 3.69
CA ASN A 17 -13.63 16.11 2.63
C ASN A 17 -12.55 17.09 2.15
N ASP A 18 -12.37 17.19 0.84
CA ASP A 18 -11.25 17.89 0.20
C ASP A 18 -9.90 17.46 0.77
N ASN A 19 -9.28 18.27 1.64
CA ASN A 19 -7.98 18.01 2.26
C ASN A 19 -8.06 17.96 3.79
N VAL A 20 -9.26 17.98 4.36
CA VAL A 20 -9.47 17.94 5.81
C VAL A 20 -9.93 16.55 6.21
N THR A 21 -9.13 15.88 7.04
CA THR A 21 -9.46 14.57 7.61
C THR A 21 -9.76 14.71 9.09
N VAL A 22 -10.85 14.09 9.51
CA VAL A 22 -11.31 14.11 10.90
C VAL A 22 -11.40 12.67 11.42
N ASN A 23 -10.72 12.40 12.54
CA ASN A 23 -10.80 11.13 13.24
C ASN A 23 -12.02 11.14 14.18
N ILE A 24 -13.05 10.42 13.82
CA ILE A 24 -14.33 10.38 14.54
C ILE A 24 -14.18 9.72 15.93
N VAL A 25 -13.29 8.74 16.05
CA VAL A 25 -13.10 8.00 17.34
C VAL A 25 -12.46 8.90 18.39
N GLU A 26 -11.62 9.84 18.00
CA GLU A 26 -10.98 10.80 18.89
C GLU A 26 -11.92 11.94 19.31
N LEU A 27 -12.81 12.34 18.42
CA LEU A 27 -13.72 13.46 18.66
C LEU A 27 -14.98 13.06 19.42
N PHE A 28 -15.53 11.88 19.12
CA PHE A 28 -16.84 11.52 19.64
C PHE A 28 -16.74 10.49 20.77
N GLY A 29 -17.63 10.60 21.74
CA GLY A 29 -17.80 9.57 22.76
C GLY A 29 -18.27 8.24 22.16
N LYS A 30 -17.85 7.12 22.78
CA LYS A 30 -18.10 5.73 22.35
C LYS A 30 -19.50 5.47 21.80
N GLN A 31 -20.54 5.98 22.47
CA GLN A 31 -21.94 5.75 22.10
C GLN A 31 -22.32 6.42 20.79
N LEU A 32 -21.79 7.63 20.52
CA LEU A 32 -22.03 8.35 19.28
C LEU A 32 -21.25 7.72 18.12
N VAL A 33 -20.03 7.24 18.38
CA VAL A 33 -19.24 6.47 17.41
C VAL A 33 -20.01 5.22 16.98
N ASN A 34 -20.52 4.44 17.94
CA ASN A 34 -21.30 3.24 17.64
C ASN A 34 -22.56 3.56 16.82
N LEU A 35 -23.27 4.63 17.17
CA LEU A 35 -24.46 5.05 16.42
C LEU A 35 -24.11 5.45 14.97
N LEU A 36 -23.05 6.22 14.80
CA LEU A 36 -22.58 6.61 13.47
C LEU A 36 -22.13 5.39 12.65
N GLN A 37 -21.42 4.44 13.26
CA GLN A 37 -21.00 3.20 12.61
C GLN A 37 -22.19 2.39 12.07
N VAL A 38 -23.28 2.27 12.84
CA VAL A 38 -24.50 1.57 12.38
C VAL A 38 -25.15 2.32 11.22
N LEU A 39 -25.24 3.66 11.31
CA LEU A 39 -25.81 4.47 10.22
C LEU A 39 -24.97 4.43 8.94
N LEU A 40 -23.63 4.45 9.05
CA LEU A 40 -22.72 4.30 7.91
C LEU A 40 -22.86 2.91 7.27
N PHE A 41 -22.95 1.87 8.09
CA PHE A 41 -23.09 0.51 7.59
C PHE A 41 -24.40 0.30 6.81
N HIS A 42 -25.48 0.99 7.23
CA HIS A 42 -26.77 0.97 6.56
C HIS A 42 -27.03 2.24 5.72
N SER A 43 -25.97 2.81 5.12
CA SER A 43 -26.03 4.07 4.38
C SER A 43 -27.05 4.09 3.23
N GLU A 44 -27.39 2.94 2.64
CA GLU A 44 -28.34 2.82 1.54
C GLU A 44 -29.81 2.79 1.96
N LYS A 45 -30.11 2.47 3.22
CA LYS A 45 -31.50 2.29 3.70
C LYS A 45 -31.67 2.84 5.11
N PRO A 46 -32.85 3.43 5.43
CA PRO A 46 -33.13 3.87 6.79
C PRO A 46 -33.10 2.71 7.78
N VAL A 47 -32.39 2.87 8.90
CA VAL A 47 -32.39 1.93 10.00
C VAL A 47 -33.58 2.22 10.90
N GLN A 48 -34.36 1.19 11.21
CA GLN A 48 -35.54 1.34 12.05
C GLN A 48 -35.15 1.69 13.50
N LYS A 49 -36.02 2.41 14.19
CA LYS A 49 -35.74 2.84 15.56
C LYS A 49 -35.56 1.67 16.53
N ASP A 50 -36.36 0.63 16.38
CA ASP A 50 -36.30 -0.56 17.21
C ASP A 50 -35.01 -1.34 16.96
N GLU A 51 -34.57 -1.45 15.68
CA GLU A 51 -33.31 -2.06 15.31
C GLU A 51 -32.10 -1.32 15.92
N LEU A 52 -32.09 0.02 15.86
CA LEU A 52 -31.06 0.83 16.52
C LEU A 52 -31.04 0.63 18.03
N ILE A 53 -32.21 0.52 18.64
CA ILE A 53 -32.36 0.27 20.07
C ILE A 53 -31.79 -1.09 20.46
N ASP A 54 -32.19 -2.13 19.74
CA ASP A 54 -31.75 -3.50 20.00
C ASP A 54 -30.22 -3.65 19.86
N ILE A 55 -29.63 -2.95 18.89
CA ILE A 55 -28.17 -2.98 18.67
C ILE A 55 -27.41 -2.17 19.74
N LEU A 56 -27.91 -0.99 20.12
CA LEU A 56 -27.10 -0.01 20.86
C LEU A 56 -27.52 0.13 22.34
N TRP A 57 -28.76 -0.23 22.70
CA TRP A 57 -29.30 -0.06 24.05
C TRP A 57 -30.15 -1.26 24.51
N PRO A 58 -29.69 -2.51 24.37
CA PRO A 58 -30.50 -3.70 24.70
C PRO A 58 -30.90 -3.77 26.17
N GLU A 59 -30.09 -3.18 27.04
CA GLU A 59 -30.34 -3.24 28.52
C GLU A 59 -30.84 -1.91 29.11
N SER A 60 -31.17 -0.92 28.29
CA SER A 60 -31.57 0.39 28.75
C SER A 60 -33.01 0.38 29.30
N LYS A 61 -33.23 1.02 30.43
CA LYS A 61 -34.60 1.21 31.00
C LYS A 61 -35.47 2.15 30.19
N ASN A 62 -34.85 3.06 29.40
CA ASN A 62 -35.57 4.01 28.54
C ASN A 62 -34.89 4.19 27.19
N PRO A 63 -34.86 3.13 26.35
CA PRO A 63 -34.05 3.11 25.12
C PRO A 63 -34.50 4.12 24.08
N SER A 64 -35.83 4.39 23.99
CA SER A 64 -36.34 5.37 23.01
C SER A 64 -35.88 6.80 23.32
N SER A 65 -35.78 7.17 24.60
CA SER A 65 -35.24 8.49 24.97
C SER A 65 -33.74 8.55 24.78
N ALA A 66 -33.02 7.47 25.09
CA ALA A 66 -31.59 7.36 24.84
C ALA A 66 -31.24 7.51 23.33
N LEU A 67 -32.00 6.84 22.45
CA LEU A 67 -31.83 6.97 21.00
C LEU A 67 -32.08 8.42 20.53
N LYS A 68 -33.19 9.04 20.92
CA LYS A 68 -33.51 10.43 20.55
C LYS A 68 -32.43 11.41 20.99
N PHE A 69 -31.97 11.27 22.23
CA PHE A 69 -30.89 12.12 22.77
C PHE A 69 -29.56 11.91 22.02
N SER A 70 -29.20 10.65 21.73
CA SER A 70 -27.99 10.34 21.01
C SER A 70 -28.02 10.84 19.54
N ILE A 71 -29.15 10.75 18.86
CA ILE A 71 -29.33 11.35 17.51
C ILE A 71 -29.19 12.88 17.58
N PHE A 72 -29.80 13.52 18.57
CA PHE A 72 -29.67 14.96 18.76
C PHE A 72 -28.22 15.37 19.00
N ARG A 73 -27.52 14.69 19.91
CA ARG A 73 -26.11 14.94 20.18
C ARG A 73 -25.24 14.66 18.96
N LEU A 74 -25.43 13.54 18.26
CA LEU A 74 -24.63 13.22 17.08
C LEU A 74 -24.76 14.26 15.98
N ARG A 75 -25.97 14.81 15.77
CA ARG A 75 -26.19 15.92 14.84
C ARG A 75 -25.44 17.17 15.26
N ALA A 76 -25.46 17.50 16.56
CA ALA A 76 -24.76 18.66 17.10
C ALA A 76 -23.24 18.51 16.92
N GLU A 77 -22.67 17.38 17.32
CA GLU A 77 -21.23 17.11 17.18
C GLU A 77 -20.77 17.07 15.70
N LEU A 78 -21.58 16.50 14.81
CA LEU A 78 -21.28 16.53 13.38
C LEU A 78 -21.31 17.95 12.81
N ASN A 79 -22.21 18.82 13.29
CA ASN A 79 -22.29 20.23 12.85
C ASN A 79 -21.09 21.08 13.30
N GLU A 80 -20.37 20.67 14.34
CA GLU A 80 -19.10 21.32 14.75
C GLU A 80 -17.94 21.02 13.80
N ILE A 81 -18.05 19.98 12.97
CA ILE A 81 -17.07 19.67 11.95
C ILE A 81 -17.26 20.65 10.77
N GLU A 82 -16.24 21.42 10.43
CA GLU A 82 -16.30 22.52 9.46
C GLU A 82 -16.98 22.16 8.15
N PHE A 83 -16.64 21.01 7.55
CA PHE A 83 -17.21 20.57 6.28
C PHE A 83 -18.65 20.03 6.39
N PHE A 84 -19.17 19.80 7.61
CA PHE A 84 -20.56 19.44 7.86
C PHE A 84 -21.41 20.60 8.40
N LYS A 85 -20.79 21.74 8.66
CA LYS A 85 -21.49 22.92 9.19
C LYS A 85 -22.67 23.29 8.33
N ASP A 86 -23.81 23.51 8.97
CA ASP A 86 -25.10 23.84 8.33
C ASP A 86 -25.63 22.78 7.35
N LYS A 87 -25.11 21.54 7.40
CA LYS A 87 -25.60 20.41 6.59
C LYS A 87 -26.37 19.42 7.45
N GLU A 88 -27.52 18.97 6.96
CA GLU A 88 -28.25 17.87 7.60
C GLU A 88 -27.58 16.53 7.24
N VAL A 89 -26.65 16.05 8.07
CA VAL A 89 -25.89 14.81 7.85
C VAL A 89 -26.76 13.57 8.11
N ILE A 90 -27.67 13.63 9.08
CA ILE A 90 -28.56 12.53 9.48
C ILE A 90 -30.01 12.98 9.28
N VAL A 91 -30.74 12.29 8.42
CA VAL A 91 -32.14 12.57 8.09
C VAL A 91 -33.06 11.65 8.89
N THR A 92 -34.15 12.22 9.40
CA THR A 92 -35.25 11.46 10.01
C THR A 92 -36.28 11.13 8.96
N THR A 93 -36.59 9.86 8.78
CA THR A 93 -37.63 9.37 7.88
C THR A 93 -38.79 8.75 8.64
N ARG A 94 -39.88 8.42 7.95
CA ARG A 94 -41.00 7.66 8.57
C ARG A 94 -40.56 6.26 9.05
N LYS A 95 -39.53 5.68 8.42
CA LYS A 95 -39.03 4.32 8.72
C LYS A 95 -37.93 4.31 9.78
N GLY A 96 -37.26 5.43 10.07
CA GLY A 96 -36.15 5.50 11.01
C GLY A 96 -35.16 6.61 10.66
N TYR A 97 -33.88 6.35 10.84
CA TYR A 97 -32.78 7.29 10.58
C TYR A 97 -31.88 6.80 9.47
N ILE A 98 -31.34 7.71 8.67
CA ILE A 98 -30.42 7.44 7.56
C ILE A 98 -29.41 8.56 7.44
N LEU A 99 -28.20 8.27 6.94
CA LEU A 99 -27.31 9.30 6.44
C LEU A 99 -27.96 10.01 5.25
N ASN A 100 -27.77 11.32 5.15
CA ASN A 100 -28.38 12.11 4.09
C ASN A 100 -27.96 11.60 2.70
N PRO A 101 -28.88 11.06 1.92
CA PRO A 101 -28.59 10.52 0.59
C PRO A 101 -28.27 11.61 -0.47
N ASN A 102 -28.50 12.88 -0.14
CA ASN A 102 -28.12 14.00 -1.00
C ASN A 102 -26.65 14.42 -0.84
N LEU A 103 -25.95 13.88 0.17
CA LEU A 103 -24.51 14.01 0.33
C LEU A 103 -23.83 12.86 -0.40
N ASP A 104 -22.74 13.17 -1.10
CA ASP A 104 -22.00 12.17 -1.87
C ASP A 104 -21.02 11.39 -0.96
N TRP A 105 -21.45 10.20 -0.54
CA TRP A 105 -20.68 9.33 0.37
C TRP A 105 -19.84 8.32 -0.42
N ASN A 106 -18.53 8.34 -0.23
CA ASN A 106 -17.61 7.31 -0.73
C ASN A 106 -17.06 6.53 0.47
N ILE A 107 -17.65 5.37 0.75
CA ILE A 107 -17.34 4.54 1.92
C ILE A 107 -16.48 3.36 1.50
N ASP A 108 -15.31 3.20 2.12
CA ASP A 108 -14.29 2.22 1.73
C ASP A 108 -14.77 0.77 1.74
N PHE A 109 -15.56 0.33 2.73
CA PHE A 109 -16.08 -1.04 2.75
C PHE A 109 -17.10 -1.31 1.63
N VAL A 110 -17.91 -0.32 1.26
CA VAL A 110 -18.84 -0.43 0.13
C VAL A 110 -18.07 -0.58 -1.18
N GLU A 111 -17.01 0.20 -1.34
CA GLU A 111 -16.14 0.13 -2.50
C GLU A 111 -15.32 -1.18 -2.54
N LEU A 112 -14.95 -1.72 -1.38
CA LEU A 112 -14.31 -3.03 -1.28
C LEU A 112 -15.27 -4.15 -1.70
N GLU A 113 -16.51 -4.17 -1.20
CA GLU A 113 -17.52 -5.16 -1.58
C GLU A 113 -17.82 -5.12 -3.09
N LYS A 114 -17.99 -3.90 -3.64
CA LYS A 114 -18.18 -3.72 -5.10
C LYS A 114 -17.00 -4.24 -5.91
N ALA A 115 -15.78 -3.98 -5.44
CA ALA A 115 -14.56 -4.45 -6.11
C ALA A 115 -14.43 -5.99 -5.99
N TYR A 116 -14.68 -6.55 -4.81
CA TYR A 116 -14.63 -7.99 -4.58
C TYR A 116 -15.64 -8.75 -5.44
N ASN A 117 -16.87 -8.27 -5.54
CA ASN A 117 -17.90 -8.90 -6.36
C ASN A 117 -17.56 -8.89 -7.86
N LYS A 118 -16.76 -7.93 -8.33
CA LYS A 118 -16.30 -7.86 -9.73
C LYS A 118 -15.24 -8.90 -10.09
N ILE A 119 -14.46 -9.38 -9.12
CA ILE A 119 -13.36 -10.32 -9.33
C ILE A 119 -13.66 -11.72 -8.79
N ASN A 120 -14.80 -11.93 -8.14
CA ASN A 120 -15.18 -13.22 -7.55
C ASN A 120 -16.18 -13.98 -8.43
N ASP A 121 -15.87 -14.10 -9.72
CA ASP A 121 -16.69 -14.79 -10.71
C ASP A 121 -16.50 -16.32 -10.78
N GLY A 122 -15.62 -16.86 -9.90
CA GLY A 122 -15.33 -18.30 -9.81
C GLY A 122 -14.06 -18.74 -10.53
N SER A 123 -13.37 -17.88 -11.27
CA SER A 123 -12.08 -18.21 -11.87
C SER A 123 -10.98 -18.31 -10.78
N GLU A 124 -10.08 -19.29 -10.90
CA GLU A 124 -8.97 -19.45 -9.94
C GLU A 124 -7.87 -18.38 -10.15
N LEU A 125 -7.62 -17.98 -11.38
CA LEU A 125 -6.59 -17.02 -11.76
C LEU A 125 -7.23 -15.69 -12.13
N LEU A 126 -6.54 -14.60 -11.77
CA LEU A 126 -6.94 -13.24 -12.18
C LEU A 126 -6.46 -12.96 -13.61
N ASP A 127 -7.23 -12.16 -14.34
CA ASP A 127 -6.76 -11.46 -15.53
C ASP A 127 -6.16 -10.09 -15.17
N GLU A 128 -5.60 -9.36 -16.15
CA GLU A 128 -4.99 -8.04 -15.91
C GLU A 128 -6.01 -6.99 -15.44
N LYS A 129 -7.27 -7.08 -15.85
CA LYS A 129 -8.36 -6.18 -15.43
C LYS A 129 -8.77 -6.45 -13.99
N GLU A 130 -8.91 -7.72 -13.65
CA GLU A 130 -9.21 -8.17 -12.30
C GLU A 130 -8.05 -7.87 -11.35
N PHE A 131 -6.80 -8.01 -11.79
CA PHE A 131 -5.62 -7.61 -11.02
C PHE A 131 -5.65 -6.12 -10.66
N LYS A 132 -6.03 -5.23 -11.60
CA LYS A 132 -6.21 -3.79 -11.30
C LYS A 132 -7.29 -3.57 -10.23
N THR A 133 -8.36 -4.36 -10.28
CA THR A 133 -9.45 -4.30 -9.29
C THR A 133 -8.98 -4.85 -7.94
N ALA A 134 -8.21 -5.95 -7.93
CA ALA A 134 -7.61 -6.52 -6.72
C ALA A 134 -6.67 -5.54 -6.02
N ARG A 135 -5.90 -4.76 -6.77
CA ARG A 135 -5.06 -3.66 -6.21
C ARG A 135 -5.89 -2.58 -5.51
N LYS A 136 -7.14 -2.34 -5.93
CA LYS A 136 -8.05 -1.44 -5.21
C LYS A 136 -8.41 -2.00 -3.84
N ILE A 137 -8.74 -3.29 -3.75
CA ILE A 137 -9.04 -3.98 -2.48
C ILE A 137 -7.83 -3.90 -1.53
N PHE A 138 -6.63 -4.15 -2.05
CA PHE A 138 -5.38 -4.03 -1.29
C PHE A 138 -5.19 -2.65 -0.67
N ARG A 139 -5.57 -1.58 -1.37
CA ARG A 139 -5.45 -0.21 -0.85
C ARG A 139 -6.54 0.16 0.15
N LEU A 140 -7.76 -0.37 -0.06
CA LEU A 140 -8.89 -0.06 0.81
C LEU A 140 -8.79 -0.74 2.17
N TYR A 141 -8.32 -2.00 2.21
CA TYR A 141 -8.22 -2.75 3.45
C TYR A 141 -6.92 -2.41 4.19
N GLN A 142 -7.02 -1.50 5.16
CA GLN A 142 -5.89 -1.01 5.94
C GLN A 142 -5.89 -1.50 7.40
N GLY A 143 -6.60 -2.60 7.67
CA GLY A 143 -6.71 -3.19 8.99
C GLY A 143 -8.14 -3.60 9.32
N ARG A 144 -8.40 -3.82 10.62
CA ARG A 144 -9.72 -4.30 11.07
C ARG A 144 -10.82 -3.28 10.78
N PHE A 145 -11.94 -3.77 10.27
CA PHE A 145 -13.15 -2.98 10.07
C PHE A 145 -13.64 -2.41 11.40
N TYR A 146 -13.87 -1.10 11.46
CA TYR A 146 -14.25 -0.37 12.66
C TYR A 146 -13.39 -0.76 13.87
N ALA A 147 -12.07 -0.65 13.76
CA ALA A 147 -11.16 -0.86 14.89
C ALA A 147 -11.51 0.11 16.03
N SER A 148 -12.29 -0.34 16.97
CA SER A 148 -12.76 0.44 18.13
C SER A 148 -12.77 -0.46 19.37
N PRO A 149 -12.53 0.10 20.57
CA PRO A 149 -12.63 -0.63 21.84
C PRO A 149 -14.03 -1.22 22.13
N SER A 150 -15.07 -0.69 21.48
CA SER A 150 -16.44 -1.18 21.64
C SER A 150 -16.79 -2.17 20.54
N GLN A 151 -16.63 -3.44 20.83
CA GLN A 151 -16.95 -4.49 19.87
C GLN A 151 -18.42 -4.87 19.97
N LEU A 152 -19.23 -4.30 19.08
CA LEU A 152 -20.59 -4.80 18.86
C LEU A 152 -20.50 -6.14 18.09
N HIS A 153 -21.33 -7.11 18.47
CA HIS A 153 -21.27 -8.48 17.91
C HIS A 153 -21.32 -8.50 16.38
N TRP A 154 -22.16 -7.68 15.75
CA TRP A 154 -22.27 -7.61 14.30
C TRP A 154 -21.00 -7.10 13.62
N ILE A 155 -20.23 -6.22 14.29
CA ILE A 155 -18.93 -5.73 13.79
C ILE A 155 -17.93 -6.87 13.70
N LEU A 156 -17.88 -7.74 14.71
CA LEU A 156 -16.96 -8.91 14.70
C LEU A 156 -17.24 -9.85 13.53
N GLN A 157 -18.51 -10.10 13.23
CA GLN A 157 -18.88 -10.91 12.06
C GLN A 157 -18.43 -10.25 10.74
N LYS A 158 -18.62 -8.93 10.63
CA LYS A 158 -18.21 -8.19 9.43
C LYS A 158 -16.70 -8.07 9.30
N GLN A 159 -15.98 -7.91 10.41
CA GLN A 159 -14.52 -7.96 10.42
C GLN A 159 -14.00 -9.24 9.77
N GLU A 160 -14.56 -10.40 10.17
CA GLU A 160 -14.15 -11.69 9.61
C GLU A 160 -14.50 -11.81 8.11
N ILE A 161 -15.67 -11.36 7.68
CA ILE A 161 -16.07 -11.36 6.27
C ILE A 161 -15.10 -10.51 5.43
N PHE A 162 -14.82 -9.28 5.84
CA PHE A 162 -13.89 -8.40 5.10
C PHE A 162 -12.46 -8.92 5.13
N ARG A 163 -12.03 -9.48 6.25
CA ARG A 163 -10.74 -10.14 6.36
C ARG A 163 -10.61 -11.29 5.33
N GLN A 164 -11.63 -12.14 5.23
CA GLN A 164 -11.63 -13.24 4.27
C GLN A 164 -11.64 -12.74 2.81
N MET A 165 -12.41 -11.69 2.51
CA MET A 165 -12.40 -11.06 1.18
C MET A 165 -11.00 -10.56 0.83
N TYR A 166 -10.34 -9.86 1.76
CA TYR A 166 -8.99 -9.36 1.58
C TYR A 166 -7.97 -10.49 1.37
N VAL A 167 -7.91 -11.45 2.31
CA VAL A 167 -6.96 -12.56 2.25
C VAL A 167 -7.12 -13.37 0.97
N LYS A 168 -8.36 -13.74 0.61
CA LYS A 168 -8.64 -14.49 -0.63
C LYS A 168 -8.18 -13.71 -1.87
N THR A 169 -8.44 -12.41 -1.91
CA THR A 169 -7.98 -11.54 -3.00
C THR A 169 -6.46 -11.50 -3.06
N MET A 170 -5.79 -11.34 -1.92
CA MET A 170 -4.32 -11.29 -1.86
C MET A 170 -3.68 -12.61 -2.30
N MET A 171 -4.23 -13.74 -1.92
CA MET A 171 -3.74 -15.05 -2.37
C MET A 171 -3.87 -15.23 -3.89
N ARG A 172 -5.02 -14.87 -4.47
CA ARG A 172 -5.21 -14.88 -5.94
C ARG A 172 -4.26 -13.90 -6.65
N THR A 173 -4.08 -12.71 -6.08
CA THR A 173 -3.14 -11.71 -6.59
C THR A 173 -1.70 -12.21 -6.58
N SER A 174 -1.30 -12.87 -5.49
CA SER A 174 0.04 -13.46 -5.37
C SER A 174 0.26 -14.60 -6.39
N CYS A 175 -0.75 -15.44 -6.61
CA CYS A 175 -0.70 -16.47 -7.62
C CYS A 175 -0.55 -15.88 -9.04
N TYR A 176 -1.34 -14.86 -9.36
CA TYR A 176 -1.24 -14.13 -10.62
C TYR A 176 0.17 -13.52 -10.82
N LEU A 177 0.67 -12.77 -9.85
CA LEU A 177 1.99 -12.15 -9.93
C LEU A 177 3.12 -13.19 -10.08
N TYR A 178 2.98 -14.34 -9.41
CA TYR A 178 3.92 -15.44 -9.55
C TYR A 178 3.93 -16.02 -10.96
N THR A 179 2.76 -16.27 -11.57
CA THR A 179 2.65 -16.77 -12.94
C THR A 179 3.18 -15.75 -13.98
N GLN A 180 3.03 -14.46 -13.70
CA GLN A 180 3.56 -13.38 -14.53
C GLN A 180 5.05 -13.09 -14.25
N LYS A 181 5.71 -13.83 -13.35
CA LYS A 181 7.10 -13.64 -12.93
C LYS A 181 7.39 -12.23 -12.34
N ARG A 182 6.37 -11.57 -11.79
CA ARG A 182 6.46 -10.25 -11.17
C ARG A 182 6.78 -10.40 -9.68
N TYR A 183 7.91 -11.02 -9.37
CA TYR A 183 8.27 -11.45 -8.01
C TYR A 183 8.52 -10.29 -7.05
N ASP A 184 9.13 -9.20 -7.51
CA ASP A 184 9.38 -8.02 -6.67
C ASP A 184 8.08 -7.36 -6.22
N GLU A 185 7.10 -7.26 -7.11
CA GLU A 185 5.78 -6.72 -6.78
C GLU A 185 5.02 -7.65 -5.84
N MET A 186 5.11 -8.96 -6.07
CA MET A 186 4.55 -9.98 -5.19
C MET A 186 5.16 -9.88 -3.79
N MET A 187 6.47 -9.72 -3.68
CA MET A 187 7.20 -9.56 -2.43
C MET A 187 6.70 -8.33 -1.66
N LEU A 188 6.66 -7.17 -2.32
CA LEU A 188 6.22 -5.92 -1.69
C LEU A 188 4.77 -6.00 -1.20
N MET A 189 3.85 -6.51 -2.03
CA MET A 189 2.44 -6.62 -1.67
C MET A 189 2.23 -7.59 -0.51
N ASN A 190 2.89 -8.76 -0.52
CA ASN A 190 2.75 -9.71 0.59
C ASN A 190 3.43 -9.23 1.86
N TYR A 191 4.56 -8.53 1.79
CA TYR A 191 5.16 -7.90 2.96
C TYR A 191 4.19 -6.93 3.65
N GLN A 192 3.53 -6.07 2.91
CA GLN A 192 2.52 -5.16 3.47
C GLN A 192 1.29 -5.92 3.99
N ALA A 193 0.87 -6.99 3.30
CA ALA A 193 -0.27 -7.79 3.72
C ALA A 193 -0.02 -8.54 5.04
N VAL A 194 1.17 -9.05 5.28
CA VAL A 194 1.52 -9.72 6.56
C VAL A 194 1.60 -8.76 7.74
N LEU A 195 1.90 -7.48 7.51
CA LEU A 195 1.84 -6.46 8.56
C LEU A 195 0.39 -6.19 9.03
N ILE A 196 -0.59 -6.33 8.12
CA ILE A 196 -2.01 -6.15 8.43
C ILE A 196 -2.61 -7.43 9.02
N GLU A 197 -2.23 -8.59 8.49
CA GLU A 197 -2.74 -9.92 8.87
C GLU A 197 -1.58 -10.85 9.29
N PRO A 198 -0.94 -10.59 10.45
CA PRO A 198 0.32 -11.21 10.84
C PRO A 198 0.21 -12.71 11.16
N PHE A 199 -1.00 -13.23 11.37
CA PHE A 199 -1.22 -14.65 11.65
C PHE A 199 -1.79 -15.42 10.47
N ASN A 200 -1.81 -14.81 9.27
CA ASN A 200 -2.25 -15.50 8.07
C ASN A 200 -1.09 -16.23 7.37
N GLU A 201 -0.99 -17.51 7.60
CA GLU A 201 0.07 -18.36 7.04
C GLU A 201 0.16 -18.30 5.51
N GLY A 202 -0.98 -18.15 4.81
CA GLY A 202 -1.01 -18.10 3.35
C GLY A 202 -0.27 -16.89 2.77
N LEU A 203 -0.40 -15.72 3.42
CA LEU A 203 0.29 -14.50 3.00
C LEU A 203 1.79 -14.62 3.24
N HIS A 204 2.21 -15.12 4.40
CA HIS A 204 3.62 -15.41 4.70
C HIS A 204 4.23 -16.40 3.71
N TYR A 205 3.47 -17.43 3.32
CA TYR A 205 3.92 -18.39 2.33
C TYR A 205 4.25 -17.73 0.99
N TYR A 206 3.39 -16.84 0.49
CA TYR A 206 3.65 -16.14 -0.76
C TYR A 206 4.78 -15.10 -0.64
N TYR A 207 4.93 -14.45 0.52
CA TYR A 207 6.09 -13.62 0.78
C TYR A 207 7.39 -14.42 0.71
N MET A 208 7.48 -15.52 1.44
CA MET A 208 8.64 -16.42 1.42
C MET A 208 8.89 -16.99 0.01
N LYS A 209 7.81 -17.36 -0.73
CA LYS A 209 7.91 -17.83 -2.11
C LYS A 209 8.47 -16.75 -3.05
N SER A 210 8.20 -15.48 -2.80
CA SER A 210 8.80 -14.39 -3.59
C SER A 210 10.29 -14.22 -3.30
N LEU A 211 10.71 -14.36 -2.06
CA LEU A 211 12.14 -14.36 -1.67
C LEU A 211 12.91 -15.49 -2.38
N VAL A 212 12.32 -16.68 -2.43
CA VAL A 212 12.91 -17.83 -3.16
C VAL A 212 13.00 -17.55 -4.66
N ALA A 213 11.95 -17.02 -5.26
CA ALA A 213 11.92 -16.72 -6.69
C ALA A 213 12.91 -15.63 -7.11
N THR A 214 13.25 -14.72 -6.19
CA THR A 214 14.28 -13.68 -6.35
C THR A 214 15.67 -14.13 -5.86
N ARG A 215 15.82 -15.40 -5.48
CA ARG A 215 17.07 -16.00 -4.96
C ARG A 215 17.60 -15.39 -3.66
N ASN A 216 16.74 -14.75 -2.89
CA ASN A 216 17.09 -14.22 -1.57
C ASN A 216 17.01 -15.33 -0.50
N TYR A 217 17.76 -16.43 -0.71
CA TYR A 217 17.64 -17.65 0.11
C TYR A 217 18.02 -17.41 1.58
N ARG A 218 19.05 -16.62 1.83
CA ARG A 218 19.49 -16.32 3.21
C ARG A 218 18.41 -15.58 3.99
N GLU A 219 17.76 -14.61 3.35
CA GLU A 219 16.65 -13.88 3.94
C GLU A 219 15.41 -14.77 4.13
N ALA A 220 15.14 -15.66 3.17
CA ALA A 220 14.04 -16.60 3.27
C ALA A 220 14.22 -17.59 4.44
N LEU A 221 15.44 -18.08 4.69
CA LEU A 221 15.74 -18.96 5.82
C LEU A 221 15.55 -18.23 7.16
N LYS A 222 16.14 -17.04 7.29
CA LYS A 222 15.97 -16.20 8.48
C LYS A 222 14.49 -15.91 8.75
N TYR A 223 13.76 -15.55 7.73
CA TYR A 223 12.33 -15.28 7.82
C TYR A 223 11.53 -16.51 8.27
N TYR A 224 11.87 -17.69 7.77
CA TYR A 224 11.25 -18.95 8.21
C TYR A 224 11.41 -19.17 9.71
N ASP A 225 12.63 -19.01 10.23
CA ASP A 225 12.93 -19.22 11.64
C ASP A 225 12.16 -18.22 12.52
N GLU A 226 12.21 -16.92 12.20
CA GLU A 226 11.49 -15.86 12.91
C GLU A 226 9.96 -16.09 12.88
N LEU A 227 9.42 -16.52 11.74
CA LEU A 227 8.00 -16.79 11.58
C LEU A 227 7.57 -18.03 12.38
N ASN A 228 8.37 -19.09 12.36
CA ASN A 228 8.08 -20.31 13.11
C ASN A 228 8.07 -20.05 14.61
N ASP A 229 9.05 -19.27 15.11
CA ASP A 229 9.12 -18.85 16.51
C ASP A 229 7.90 -18.00 16.91
N MET A 230 7.47 -17.06 16.05
CA MET A 230 6.27 -16.25 16.28
C MET A 230 5.00 -17.13 16.35
N PHE A 231 4.83 -18.10 15.44
CA PHE A 231 3.66 -18.98 15.45
C PHE A 231 3.65 -19.91 16.66
N LEU A 232 4.82 -20.40 17.07
CA LEU A 232 4.93 -21.24 18.27
C LEU A 232 4.63 -20.45 19.55
N SER A 233 5.15 -19.22 19.68
CA SER A 233 4.95 -18.40 20.88
C SER A 233 3.53 -17.87 21.00
N GLU A 234 2.92 -17.39 19.91
CA GLU A 234 1.62 -16.72 19.93
C GLU A 234 0.43 -17.67 19.74
N LEU A 235 0.59 -18.73 18.92
CA LEU A 235 -0.49 -19.65 18.58
C LEU A 235 -0.30 -21.07 19.14
N GLY A 236 0.89 -21.37 19.72
CA GLY A 236 1.22 -22.69 20.23
C GLY A 236 1.35 -23.78 19.15
N THR A 237 1.40 -23.38 17.86
CA THR A 237 1.50 -24.31 16.72
C THR A 237 2.63 -23.87 15.80
N GLY A 238 3.41 -24.84 15.30
CA GLY A 238 4.43 -24.58 14.28
C GLY A 238 3.80 -24.37 12.88
N LEU A 239 4.62 -23.95 11.93
CA LEU A 239 4.24 -23.75 10.55
C LEU A 239 3.80 -25.06 9.87
N SER A 240 2.91 -24.94 8.89
CA SER A 240 2.36 -26.11 8.17
C SER A 240 3.44 -26.86 7.36
N LYS A 241 3.08 -28.10 6.99
CA LYS A 241 3.94 -28.95 6.14
C LYS A 241 4.36 -28.27 4.82
N ARG A 242 3.52 -27.40 4.30
CA ARG A 242 3.79 -26.61 3.08
C ARG A 242 4.99 -25.66 3.23
N PHE A 243 5.14 -25.03 4.38
CA PHE A 243 6.31 -24.21 4.69
C PHE A 243 7.58 -25.05 4.84
N LYS A 244 7.48 -26.20 5.48
CA LYS A 244 8.61 -27.12 5.61
C LYS A 244 9.11 -27.59 4.24
N GLN A 245 8.20 -27.91 3.33
CA GLN A 245 8.58 -28.25 1.95
C GLN A 245 9.30 -27.11 1.23
N LEU A 246 8.85 -25.85 1.43
CA LEU A 246 9.51 -24.69 0.85
C LEU A 246 10.90 -24.49 1.47
N TYR A 247 11.05 -24.70 2.77
CA TYR A 247 12.33 -24.65 3.48
C TYR A 247 13.32 -25.71 2.93
N ASP A 248 12.87 -26.95 2.74
CA ASP A 248 13.70 -28.04 2.18
C ASP A 248 14.19 -27.68 0.76
N ILE A 249 13.33 -27.06 -0.07
CA ILE A 249 13.71 -26.56 -1.41
C ILE A 249 14.79 -25.50 -1.31
N ILE A 250 14.66 -24.55 -0.37
CA ILE A 250 15.63 -23.46 -0.18
C ILE A 250 17.00 -24.04 0.21
N ILE A 251 17.04 -24.98 1.16
CA ILE A 251 18.28 -25.63 1.57
C ILE A 251 18.94 -26.35 0.40
N ALA A 252 18.16 -27.10 -0.39
CA ALA A 252 18.68 -27.84 -1.54
C ALA A 252 19.21 -26.91 -2.64
N ASP A 253 18.54 -25.79 -2.91
CA ASP A 253 18.96 -24.84 -3.94
C ASP A 253 20.11 -23.97 -3.47
N HIS A 254 20.14 -23.56 -2.19
CA HIS A 254 21.28 -22.86 -1.60
C HIS A 254 22.56 -23.69 -1.63
N ALA A 255 22.48 -24.98 -1.30
CA ALA A 255 23.59 -25.90 -1.37
C ALA A 255 24.15 -26.08 -2.80
N LYS A 256 23.28 -26.02 -3.81
CA LYS A 256 23.68 -26.03 -5.24
C LYS A 256 24.38 -24.73 -5.67
N GLU A 257 23.97 -23.58 -5.13
CA GLU A 257 24.59 -22.29 -5.43
C GLU A 257 26.01 -22.20 -4.85
N GLU A 258 26.28 -22.80 -3.69
CA GLU A 258 27.64 -22.85 -3.10
C GLU A 258 28.62 -23.71 -3.94
N SER A 259 28.12 -24.56 -4.83
CA SER A 259 28.93 -25.48 -5.63
C SER A 259 29.03 -25.15 -7.12
N LYS A 260 28.63 -23.94 -7.56
CA LYS A 260 28.73 -23.53 -8.96
C LYS A 260 30.17 -23.44 -9.43
N ASP A 261 30.48 -24.07 -10.57
CA ASP A 261 31.76 -23.86 -11.21
C ASP A 261 31.88 -22.44 -11.82
N MET A 262 33.13 -21.98 -12.00
CA MET A 262 33.43 -20.64 -12.48
C MET A 262 32.79 -20.36 -13.85
N GLU A 263 32.67 -21.37 -14.71
CA GLU A 263 32.10 -21.22 -16.05
C GLU A 263 30.60 -20.95 -16.02
N THR A 264 29.87 -21.61 -15.11
CA THR A 264 28.45 -21.38 -14.84
C THR A 264 28.24 -19.97 -14.26
N ILE A 265 29.05 -19.55 -13.30
CA ILE A 265 29.01 -18.19 -12.73
C ILE A 265 29.26 -17.14 -13.82
N MET A 266 30.29 -17.32 -14.64
CA MET A 266 30.61 -16.38 -15.73
C MET A 266 29.48 -16.30 -16.78
N ARG A 267 28.83 -17.42 -17.09
CA ARG A 267 27.70 -17.45 -18.02
C ARG A 267 26.49 -16.70 -17.47
N GLU A 268 26.18 -16.86 -16.19
CA GLU A 268 25.10 -16.13 -15.52
C GLU A 268 25.38 -14.63 -15.43
N LEU A 269 26.62 -14.24 -15.12
CA LEU A 269 27.02 -12.84 -15.10
C LEU A 269 26.97 -12.19 -16.49
N SER A 270 27.25 -12.98 -17.54
CA SER A 270 27.26 -12.51 -18.93
C SER A 270 25.88 -12.49 -19.57
N SER A 271 24.91 -13.23 -19.03
CA SER A 271 23.56 -13.38 -19.62
C SER A 271 22.56 -12.28 -19.25
N ARG A 272 22.98 -11.29 -18.47
CA ARG A 272 22.12 -10.13 -18.19
C ARG A 272 21.92 -9.32 -19.45
N ASP A 273 20.65 -9.18 -19.83
CA ASP A 273 20.18 -8.38 -20.97
C ASP A 273 20.92 -7.03 -21.00
N GLN A 274 21.64 -6.78 -22.09
CA GLN A 274 22.28 -5.49 -22.37
C GLN A 274 21.20 -4.46 -22.78
N GLN A 275 20.30 -4.15 -21.87
CA GLN A 275 19.46 -2.98 -22.06
C GLN A 275 20.34 -1.75 -21.81
N ASN A 276 20.53 -0.95 -22.84
CA ASN A 276 21.18 0.37 -22.77
C ASN A 276 20.35 1.38 -21.97
N GLN A 277 20.04 1.05 -20.72
CA GLN A 277 19.21 1.84 -19.81
C GLN A 277 19.87 1.88 -18.44
N GLY A 278 19.61 2.96 -17.69
CA GLY A 278 20.06 3.07 -16.31
C GLY A 278 19.59 1.91 -15.43
N PHE A 279 20.44 1.50 -14.50
CA PHE A 279 20.18 0.39 -13.60
C PHE A 279 19.32 0.82 -12.42
N PHE A 280 18.08 0.32 -12.37
CA PHE A 280 17.19 0.53 -11.23
C PHE A 280 17.43 -0.52 -10.17
N CYS A 281 17.64 -0.08 -8.91
CA CYS A 281 17.84 -0.98 -7.77
C CYS A 281 17.09 -0.50 -6.53
N SER A 282 17.04 -1.35 -5.49
CA SER A 282 16.55 -0.93 -4.17
C SER A 282 17.47 0.11 -3.53
N TYR A 283 16.94 0.89 -2.59
CA TYR A 283 17.73 1.93 -1.91
C TYR A 283 18.93 1.36 -1.15
N GLU A 284 18.81 0.15 -0.58
CA GLU A 284 19.93 -0.53 0.10
C GLU A 284 21.04 -0.91 -0.88
N ILE A 285 20.69 -1.49 -2.03
CA ILE A 285 21.64 -1.80 -3.11
C ILE A 285 22.28 -0.51 -3.66
N PHE A 286 21.49 0.55 -3.81
CA PHE A 286 22.00 1.85 -4.24
C PHE A 286 23.07 2.40 -3.28
N LYS A 287 22.86 2.33 -1.95
CA LYS A 287 23.86 2.74 -0.95
C LYS A 287 25.16 1.96 -1.11
N TYR A 288 25.07 0.66 -1.33
CA TYR A 288 26.24 -0.20 -1.53
C TYR A 288 27.04 0.22 -2.78
N PHE A 289 26.37 0.44 -3.90
CA PHE A 289 27.02 0.90 -5.13
C PHE A 289 27.57 2.31 -4.98
N TYR A 290 26.87 3.20 -4.29
CA TYR A 290 27.32 4.55 -3.98
C TYR A 290 28.69 4.53 -3.30
N GLU A 291 28.82 3.79 -2.22
CA GLU A 291 30.11 3.66 -1.51
C GLU A 291 31.19 3.02 -2.37
N LEU A 292 30.85 1.97 -3.13
CA LEU A 292 31.80 1.26 -3.98
C LEU A 292 32.34 2.18 -5.07
N LEU A 293 31.45 2.85 -5.81
CA LEU A 293 31.83 3.72 -6.93
C LEU A 293 32.63 4.93 -6.44
N LEU A 294 32.30 5.51 -5.29
CA LEU A 294 33.08 6.60 -4.72
C LEU A 294 34.48 6.15 -4.23
N LYS A 295 34.63 4.96 -3.69
CA LYS A 295 35.96 4.39 -3.41
C LYS A 295 36.76 4.16 -4.69
N MET A 296 36.11 3.77 -5.79
CA MET A 296 36.75 3.59 -7.08
C MET A 296 37.11 4.93 -7.76
N SER A 297 36.27 5.95 -7.60
CA SER A 297 36.49 7.28 -8.16
C SER A 297 37.79 7.95 -7.72
N ILE A 298 38.18 7.71 -6.46
CA ILE A 298 39.45 8.21 -5.91
C ILE A 298 40.66 7.68 -6.68
N ARG A 299 40.56 6.46 -7.25
CA ARG A 299 41.66 5.83 -8.02
C ARG A 299 41.66 6.19 -9.50
N ASN A 300 40.45 6.46 -10.05
CA ASN A 300 40.25 6.57 -11.49
C ASN A 300 40.00 8.01 -11.96
N GLU A 301 40.09 9.01 -11.08
CA GLU A 301 39.78 10.42 -11.36
C GLU A 301 38.37 10.64 -11.98
N GLN A 302 37.44 9.74 -11.66
CA GLN A 302 36.05 9.85 -12.10
C GLN A 302 35.24 10.68 -11.11
N ASN A 303 34.31 11.49 -11.61
CA ASN A 303 33.39 12.24 -10.79
C ASN A 303 31.97 11.64 -10.91
N TYR A 304 31.30 11.52 -9.79
CA TYR A 304 29.92 11.12 -9.71
C TYR A 304 29.06 12.26 -9.17
N TYR A 305 27.83 12.34 -9.65
CA TYR A 305 26.85 13.32 -9.18
C TYR A 305 25.60 12.61 -8.73
N LEU A 306 25.08 13.03 -7.58
CA LEU A 306 23.75 12.68 -7.09
C LEU A 306 22.74 13.67 -7.65
N ILE A 307 21.68 13.15 -8.27
CA ILE A 307 20.57 13.93 -8.77
C ILE A 307 19.31 13.43 -8.06
N MET A 308 18.67 14.29 -7.29
CA MET A 308 17.36 14.00 -6.71
C MET A 308 16.28 14.60 -7.62
N LEU A 309 15.34 13.78 -8.07
CA LEU A 309 14.17 14.20 -8.81
C LEU A 309 12.96 14.11 -7.89
N GLN A 310 12.24 15.22 -7.74
CA GLN A 310 11.01 15.33 -6.97
C GLN A 310 9.85 15.60 -7.91
N PHE A 311 8.84 14.73 -7.87
CA PHE A 311 7.63 14.87 -8.67
C PHE A 311 6.48 15.38 -7.80
N SER A 312 5.74 16.36 -8.28
CA SER A 312 4.55 16.89 -7.59
C SER A 312 3.41 17.07 -8.57
N ASN A 313 2.21 16.93 -8.07
CA ASN A 313 1.00 17.34 -8.76
C ASN A 313 0.58 18.70 -8.17
N GLY A 314 0.12 19.63 -8.96
CA GLY A 314 -0.30 20.99 -8.50
C GLY A 314 -1.43 20.98 -7.47
N THR A 315 -2.03 19.82 -7.19
CA THR A 315 -2.83 19.46 -6.04
C THR A 315 -2.06 18.40 -5.26
N LEU A 316 -2.06 18.44 -3.92
CA LEU A 316 -1.36 17.49 -3.01
C LEU A 316 -1.82 16.01 -3.12
N ASP A 317 -2.26 15.59 -4.28
CA ASP A 317 -2.79 14.25 -4.55
C ASP A 317 -1.63 13.28 -4.88
N TYR A 318 -0.94 12.83 -3.82
CA TYR A 318 0.18 11.89 -3.88
C TYR A 318 -0.21 10.55 -4.53
N GLU A 319 -1.48 10.14 -4.45
CA GLU A 319 -1.99 8.90 -5.02
C GLU A 319 -1.91 8.86 -6.56
N LYS A 320 -2.15 9.98 -7.23
CA LYS A 320 -2.08 10.03 -8.71
C LYS A 320 -0.67 9.89 -9.25
N ILE A 321 0.33 10.36 -8.52
CA ILE A 321 1.75 10.23 -8.90
C ILE A 321 2.20 8.78 -8.73
N GLY A 322 1.77 8.09 -7.67
CA GLY A 322 2.05 6.66 -7.45
C GLY A 322 1.57 5.75 -8.59
N LEU A 323 0.42 6.06 -9.20
CA LEU A 323 -0.11 5.30 -10.34
C LEU A 323 0.71 5.44 -11.63
N ASP A 324 1.39 6.57 -11.82
CA ASP A 324 2.24 6.82 -12.99
C ASP A 324 3.72 6.51 -12.73
N PHE A 325 4.07 6.06 -11.51
CA PHE A 325 5.47 5.86 -11.12
C PHE A 325 6.22 4.88 -12.03
N ASP A 326 5.61 3.76 -12.43
CA ASP A 326 6.24 2.81 -13.36
C ASP A 326 6.51 3.43 -14.74
N ARG A 327 5.70 4.40 -15.14
CA ARG A 327 5.96 5.16 -16.38
C ARG A 327 7.11 6.14 -16.19
N VAL A 328 7.19 6.81 -15.04
CA VAL A 328 8.30 7.71 -14.68
C VAL A 328 9.59 6.92 -14.55
N LYS A 329 9.59 5.78 -13.89
CA LYS A 329 10.73 4.86 -13.77
C LYS A 329 11.28 4.47 -15.14
N ARG A 330 10.43 3.97 -16.05
CA ARG A 330 10.82 3.60 -17.40
C ARG A 330 11.35 4.79 -18.20
N LEU A 331 10.74 5.94 -18.08
CA LEU A 331 11.20 7.17 -18.72
C LEU A 331 12.60 7.55 -18.24
N VAL A 332 12.80 7.63 -16.91
CA VAL A 332 14.09 7.99 -16.33
C VAL A 332 15.17 6.98 -16.74
N GLY A 333 14.90 5.68 -16.57
CA GLY A 333 15.83 4.62 -16.99
C GLY A 333 16.25 4.75 -18.45
N SER A 334 15.31 5.05 -19.36
CA SER A 334 15.61 5.23 -20.80
C SER A 334 16.39 6.51 -21.12
N CYS A 335 16.54 7.43 -20.18
CA CYS A 335 17.36 8.62 -20.29
C CYS A 335 18.75 8.48 -19.68
N LEU A 336 19.01 7.40 -18.99
CA LEU A 336 20.27 7.10 -18.31
C LEU A 336 21.11 6.11 -19.13
N ARG A 337 22.42 6.09 -18.89
CA ARG A 337 23.33 5.11 -19.47
C ARG A 337 23.29 3.81 -18.65
N SER A 338 23.79 2.72 -19.20
CA SER A 338 23.85 1.42 -18.52
C SER A 338 24.65 1.43 -17.22
N ASN A 339 25.59 2.36 -17.07
CA ASN A 339 26.40 2.52 -15.86
C ASN A 339 25.81 3.48 -14.82
N ASP A 340 24.75 4.20 -15.19
CA ASP A 340 24.06 5.09 -14.25
C ASP A 340 23.10 4.27 -13.37
N LEU A 341 23.06 4.61 -12.09
CA LEU A 341 22.19 3.96 -11.10
C LEU A 341 21.04 4.88 -10.75
N PHE A 342 19.88 4.30 -10.47
CA PHE A 342 18.80 5.07 -9.87
C PHE A 342 17.91 4.22 -8.98
N THR A 343 17.31 4.87 -7.98
CA THR A 343 16.48 4.24 -6.97
C THR A 343 15.31 5.13 -6.61
N ARG A 344 14.31 4.54 -5.99
CA ARG A 344 13.17 5.24 -5.39
C ARG A 344 13.44 5.47 -3.91
N THR A 345 13.35 6.71 -3.44
CA THR A 345 13.50 7.07 -2.03
C THR A 345 12.17 7.34 -1.33
N SER A 346 11.14 7.76 -2.10
CA SER A 346 9.77 7.93 -1.61
C SER A 346 8.76 7.74 -2.74
N GLU A 347 7.48 7.89 -2.45
CA GLU A 347 6.42 7.79 -3.48
C GLU A 347 6.58 8.79 -4.62
N THR A 348 7.21 9.90 -4.37
CA THR A 348 7.37 11.02 -5.29
C THR A 348 8.82 11.36 -5.63
N GLN A 349 9.79 10.56 -5.14
CA GLN A 349 11.22 10.87 -5.30
C GLN A 349 11.99 9.73 -5.95
N LEU A 350 12.88 10.10 -6.88
CA LEU A 350 13.93 9.26 -7.42
C LEU A 350 15.30 9.89 -7.12
N LEU A 351 16.24 9.06 -6.73
CA LEU A 351 17.64 9.42 -6.56
C LEU A 351 18.46 8.70 -7.64
N LEU A 352 19.29 9.46 -8.33
CA LEU A 352 20.16 8.98 -9.40
C LEU A 352 21.62 9.17 -9.00
N LEU A 353 22.48 8.25 -9.39
CA LEU A 353 23.94 8.38 -9.32
C LEU A 353 24.47 8.25 -10.75
N VAL A 354 25.05 9.31 -11.25
CA VAL A 354 25.49 9.42 -12.64
C VAL A 354 26.99 9.70 -12.74
N ASP A 355 27.65 9.04 -13.70
CA ASP A 355 29.05 9.29 -14.03
C ASP A 355 29.16 10.48 -14.98
N CYS A 356 29.62 11.61 -14.45
CA CYS A 356 29.78 12.88 -15.19
C CYS A 356 31.08 13.57 -14.78
N GLN A 357 31.77 14.16 -15.74
CA GLN A 357 32.99 14.92 -15.45
C GLN A 357 32.70 16.27 -14.77
N THR A 358 31.59 16.90 -15.12
CA THR A 358 31.21 18.23 -14.63
C THR A 358 29.73 18.27 -14.22
N GLU A 359 29.38 19.28 -13.43
CA GLU A 359 27.99 19.52 -13.02
C GLU A 359 27.09 19.89 -14.22
N GLU A 360 27.65 20.58 -15.23
CA GLU A 360 26.93 20.92 -16.45
C GLU A 360 26.47 19.65 -17.18
N ASN A 361 27.28 18.60 -17.19
CA ASN A 361 26.92 17.31 -17.79
C ASN A 361 25.77 16.63 -17.05
N ALA A 362 25.70 16.77 -15.70
CA ALA A 362 24.56 16.30 -14.93
C ALA A 362 23.29 17.08 -15.26
N HIS A 363 23.41 18.40 -15.46
CA HIS A 363 22.27 19.22 -15.90
C HIS A 363 21.76 18.85 -17.30
N LEU A 364 22.63 18.42 -18.23
CA LEU A 364 22.20 17.91 -19.55
C LEU A 364 21.36 16.64 -19.42
N ILE A 365 21.71 15.76 -18.49
CA ILE A 365 20.90 14.56 -18.20
C ILE A 365 19.51 14.97 -17.67
N ILE A 366 19.47 15.91 -16.74
CA ILE A 366 18.21 16.43 -16.18
C ILE A 366 17.35 17.07 -17.26
N GLN A 367 17.94 17.86 -18.13
CA GLN A 367 17.24 18.50 -19.25
C GLN A 367 16.62 17.45 -20.19
N ARG A 368 17.34 16.37 -20.50
CA ARG A 368 16.82 15.25 -21.29
C ARG A 368 15.65 14.56 -20.62
N ILE A 369 15.74 14.30 -19.30
CA ILE A 369 14.67 13.72 -18.49
C ILE A 369 13.46 14.65 -18.47
N SER A 370 13.69 15.95 -18.20
CA SER A 370 12.66 16.98 -18.13
C SER A 370 11.88 17.11 -19.45
N ASN A 371 12.58 17.23 -20.55
CA ASN A 371 11.96 17.33 -21.88
C ASN A 371 11.07 16.12 -22.19
N LYS A 372 11.55 14.93 -21.89
CA LYS A 372 10.80 13.69 -22.09
C LYS A 372 9.64 13.57 -21.13
N PHE A 373 9.81 13.97 -19.87
CA PHE A 373 8.77 14.00 -18.84
C PHE A 373 7.62 14.90 -19.25
N TYR A 374 7.87 16.16 -19.59
CA TYR A 374 6.82 17.09 -19.99
C TYR A 374 6.19 16.73 -21.34
N SER A 375 6.87 16.03 -22.23
CA SER A 375 6.28 15.54 -23.46
C SER A 375 5.24 14.43 -23.22
N ILE A 376 5.53 13.51 -22.30
CA ILE A 376 4.66 12.36 -21.98
C ILE A 376 3.50 12.79 -21.07
N PHE A 377 3.77 13.66 -20.10
CA PHE A 377 2.79 14.10 -19.08
C PHE A 377 2.14 15.46 -19.39
N ARG A 378 2.19 15.92 -20.65
CA ARG A 378 1.73 17.24 -21.10
C ARG A 378 0.29 17.60 -20.71
N LYS A 379 -0.58 16.60 -20.54
CA LYS A 379 -2.00 16.78 -20.15
C LYS A 379 -2.24 16.68 -18.65
N LYS A 380 -1.21 16.40 -17.85
CA LYS A 380 -1.27 16.27 -16.40
C LYS A 380 -0.49 17.43 -15.78
N ASN A 381 -1.04 18.07 -14.76
CA ASN A 381 -0.39 19.18 -14.03
C ASN A 381 0.81 18.72 -13.18
N TYR A 382 1.63 17.81 -13.72
CA TYR A 382 2.81 17.33 -13.02
C TYR A 382 3.97 18.31 -13.15
N ARG A 383 4.68 18.50 -12.03
CA ARG A 383 5.92 19.29 -11.97
C ARG A 383 7.06 18.38 -11.53
N MET A 384 8.22 18.59 -12.09
CA MET A 384 9.46 17.94 -11.71
C MET A 384 10.42 19.00 -11.20
N ASN A 385 10.82 18.89 -9.94
CA ASN A 385 11.90 19.67 -9.32
C ASN A 385 13.12 18.75 -9.21
N TYR A 386 14.30 19.34 -9.09
CA TYR A 386 15.53 18.58 -8.93
C TYR A 386 16.53 19.31 -8.04
N SER A 387 17.46 18.56 -7.47
CA SER A 387 18.71 19.07 -6.90
C SER A 387 19.87 18.20 -7.38
N VAL A 388 21.07 18.84 -7.50
CA VAL A 388 22.28 18.19 -7.94
C VAL A 388 23.36 18.42 -6.88
N HIS A 389 24.07 17.36 -6.52
CA HIS A 389 25.19 17.42 -5.60
C HIS A 389 26.33 16.56 -6.11
N LYS A 390 27.56 17.04 -6.02
CA LYS A 390 28.72 16.22 -6.26
C LYS A 390 28.76 15.11 -5.20
N ALA A 391 28.93 13.88 -5.64
CA ALA A 391 29.00 12.74 -4.73
C ALA A 391 30.41 12.67 -4.09
N GLU A 392 30.48 12.75 -2.77
CA GLU A 392 31.73 12.72 -2.01
C GLU A 392 31.58 11.74 -0.83
N LEU A 393 32.68 11.06 -0.48
CA LEU A 393 32.73 10.27 0.76
C LEU A 393 32.91 11.21 1.94
N ASP A 394 32.04 11.11 2.93
CA ASP A 394 32.26 11.77 4.21
C ASP A 394 33.57 11.24 4.84
N ARG A 395 34.56 12.11 4.97
CA ARG A 395 35.87 11.76 5.56
C ARG A 395 35.82 11.73 7.09
N ASN A 396 34.66 11.85 7.72
CA ASN A 396 34.48 12.00 9.16
C ASN A 396 33.74 10.81 9.80
N ASN A 397 34.00 9.58 9.41
CA ASN A 397 33.63 8.41 10.21
C ASN A 397 34.76 7.36 10.17
#